data_cd59ab0873214946765c417497cbfc2d
#
_entry.id   cd59ab0873214946765c417497cbfc2d
#
_cell.length_a   1.000
_cell.length_b   1.000
_cell.length_c   1.000
_cell.angle_alpha   90.00
_cell.angle_beta   90.00
_cell.angle_gamma   90.00
#
_symmetry.space_group_name_H-M   'P 1'
#
loop_
_entity.id
_entity.type
_entity.pdbx_description
1 polymer ?
#
loop_
_entity_poly.entity_id
_entity_poly.type
_entity_poly.pdbx_seq_one_letter_code
_entity_poly.pdbx_strand_id
1 'polypeptide(L)'
;MSVTEKQLQEVLTGFEFPGTPVLQGVYGNGHINHTYLLHVMEQNGNKKRMILQQMNRSVFKKPVEVMENIMGVTSHLRRKIVENGGDPERETLNVLLAKDGKPYYVDSCGEYWRIYHFIEGASCYEQVESEEDFYQSALSFGNFQCLLSDYPAETIPGFHDTKQRFANFKRAVEADVMGRAKAVEREIEFVLAREQDAAVLGNLLAAGELPLRVTHNDTKLNNIMIDDATRQGICVIDLDTVMPGLSVNDFGDSIRFGASTA
;
A
#
# COMPACT_ATOMS: atom_id res chain seq x y z
N MET A 1 9.23 -14.59 12.58
CA MET A 1 8.71 -15.90 13.07
C MET A 1 7.56 -16.30 12.20
N SER A 2 7.37 -17.58 11.90
CA SER A 2 6.21 -18.02 11.13
C SER A 2 4.95 -17.91 11.98
N VAL A 3 3.86 -17.40 11.39
CA VAL A 3 2.55 -17.31 12.04
C VAL A 3 2.04 -18.74 12.32
N THR A 4 1.57 -18.99 13.54
CA THR A 4 1.04 -20.29 13.95
C THR A 4 -0.48 -20.35 13.75
N GLU A 5 -1.03 -21.56 13.58
CA GLU A 5 -2.48 -21.77 13.49
C GLU A 5 -3.20 -21.28 14.76
N LYS A 6 -2.62 -21.49 15.94
CA LYS A 6 -3.16 -21.02 17.22
C LYS A 6 -3.27 -19.49 17.25
N GLN A 7 -2.26 -18.78 16.74
CA GLN A 7 -2.25 -17.33 16.65
C GLN A 7 -3.36 -16.83 15.69
N LEU A 8 -3.53 -17.48 14.54
CA LEU A 8 -4.60 -17.15 13.60
C LEU A 8 -5.98 -17.35 14.23
N GLN A 9 -6.19 -18.42 14.97
CA GLN A 9 -7.45 -18.66 15.68
C GLN A 9 -7.70 -17.59 16.76
N GLU A 10 -6.69 -17.23 17.54
CA GLU A 10 -6.78 -16.11 18.50
C GLU A 10 -7.24 -14.82 17.81
N VAL A 11 -6.57 -14.44 16.71
CA VAL A 11 -6.84 -13.21 15.98
C VAL A 11 -8.29 -13.16 15.48
N LEU A 12 -8.81 -14.28 14.94
CA LEU A 12 -10.20 -14.34 14.49
C LEU A 12 -11.21 -14.08 15.62
N THR A 13 -10.88 -14.41 16.88
CA THR A 13 -11.75 -14.09 18.01
C THR A 13 -11.83 -12.59 18.33
N GLY A 14 -10.86 -11.81 17.87
CA GLY A 14 -10.79 -10.37 18.09
C GLY A 14 -11.73 -9.53 17.23
N PHE A 15 -12.29 -10.12 16.17
CA PHE A 15 -13.20 -9.44 15.24
C PHE A 15 -14.64 -9.95 15.35
N GLU A 16 -15.59 -9.11 14.94
CA GLU A 16 -16.99 -9.49 14.84
C GLU A 16 -17.37 -9.76 13.39
N PHE A 17 -17.59 -11.03 13.07
CA PHE A 17 -17.95 -11.45 11.73
C PHE A 17 -19.47 -11.60 11.57
N PRO A 18 -20.04 -11.34 10.39
CA PRO A 18 -21.45 -11.59 10.10
C PRO A 18 -21.81 -13.09 10.05
N GLY A 19 -20.85 -13.98 10.29
CA GLY A 19 -21.01 -15.42 10.25
C GLY A 19 -19.77 -16.12 10.77
N THR A 20 -19.56 -17.38 10.38
CA THR A 20 -18.41 -18.19 10.80
C THR A 20 -17.22 -17.96 9.87
N PRO A 21 -16.10 -17.40 10.35
CA PRO A 21 -14.88 -17.24 9.55
C PRO A 21 -14.15 -18.58 9.40
N VAL A 22 -13.69 -18.87 8.19
CA VAL A 22 -12.89 -20.04 7.84
C VAL A 22 -11.66 -19.59 7.09
N LEU A 23 -10.48 -19.85 7.65
CA LEU A 23 -9.21 -19.56 7.01
C LEU A 23 -9.01 -20.46 5.78
N GLN A 24 -8.69 -19.87 4.64
CA GLN A 24 -8.41 -20.61 3.40
C GLN A 24 -6.92 -20.81 3.17
N GLY A 25 -6.08 -19.92 3.67
CA GLY A 25 -4.62 -19.98 3.52
C GLY A 25 -4.01 -18.63 3.16
N VAL A 26 -2.73 -18.66 2.83
CA VAL A 26 -1.97 -17.49 2.36
C VAL A 26 -2.57 -17.00 1.04
N TYR A 27 -2.66 -15.70 0.87
CA TYR A 27 -3.27 -15.07 -0.30
C TYR A 27 -2.37 -13.97 -0.87
N GLY A 28 -2.20 -13.99 -2.20
CA GLY A 28 -1.40 -13.01 -2.93
C GLY A 28 0.11 -13.18 -2.75
N ASN A 29 0.87 -12.35 -3.45
CA ASN A 29 2.34 -12.38 -3.51
C ASN A 29 2.99 -11.20 -2.77
N GLY A 30 2.27 -10.56 -1.85
CA GLY A 30 2.80 -9.43 -1.07
C GLY A 30 4.02 -9.83 -0.23
N HIS A 31 5.09 -9.04 -0.32
CA HIS A 31 6.36 -9.34 0.36
C HIS A 31 6.50 -8.67 1.74
N ILE A 32 5.63 -7.71 2.06
CA ILE A 32 5.75 -6.92 3.29
C ILE A 32 4.85 -7.49 4.39
N ASN A 33 3.55 -7.53 4.16
CA ASN A 33 2.57 -8.02 5.12
C ASN A 33 2.23 -9.50 4.86
N HIS A 34 1.99 -10.28 5.91
CA HIS A 34 1.46 -11.63 5.74
C HIS A 34 -0.04 -11.56 5.50
N THR A 35 -0.48 -12.00 4.33
CA THR A 35 -1.87 -11.88 3.87
C THR A 35 -2.53 -13.23 3.77
N TYR A 36 -3.76 -13.32 4.26
CA TYR A 36 -4.57 -14.55 4.28
C TYR A 36 -5.97 -14.28 3.73
N LEU A 37 -6.53 -15.25 3.03
CA LEU A 37 -7.92 -15.26 2.60
C LEU A 37 -8.79 -15.91 3.66
N LEU A 38 -9.89 -15.23 4.01
CA LEU A 38 -10.96 -15.75 4.85
C LEU A 38 -12.22 -15.93 4.02
N HIS A 39 -12.95 -17.02 4.28
CA HIS A 39 -14.34 -17.19 3.89
C HIS A 39 -15.22 -17.05 5.13
N VAL A 40 -16.22 -16.20 5.06
CA VAL A 40 -17.20 -16.02 6.14
C VAL A 40 -18.54 -16.59 5.67
N MET A 41 -19.00 -17.63 6.32
CA MET A 41 -20.29 -18.27 6.03
C MET A 41 -21.37 -17.58 6.85
N GLU A 42 -22.22 -16.81 6.21
CA GLU A 42 -23.34 -16.13 6.84
C GLU A 42 -24.48 -17.11 7.18
N GLN A 43 -25.34 -16.72 8.12
CA GLN A 43 -26.49 -17.56 8.54
C GLN A 43 -27.48 -17.84 7.40
N ASN A 44 -27.59 -16.94 6.42
CA ASN A 44 -28.42 -17.10 5.22
C ASN A 44 -27.82 -18.04 4.16
N GLY A 45 -26.64 -18.63 4.41
CA GLY A 45 -25.90 -19.49 3.49
C GLY A 45 -25.03 -18.74 2.50
N ASN A 46 -25.00 -17.40 2.51
CA ASN A 46 -24.10 -16.63 1.67
C ASN A 46 -22.65 -16.78 2.17
N LYS A 47 -21.73 -16.73 1.22
CA LYS A 47 -20.30 -16.78 1.46
C LYS A 47 -19.68 -15.44 1.11
N LYS A 48 -19.07 -14.77 2.07
CA LYS A 48 -18.29 -13.55 1.87
C LYS A 48 -16.80 -13.86 1.97
N ARG A 49 -15.99 -13.17 1.19
CA ARG A 49 -14.55 -13.20 1.30
C ARG A 49 -14.05 -11.99 2.10
N MET A 50 -12.96 -12.18 2.84
CA MET A 50 -12.25 -11.11 3.54
C MET A 50 -10.75 -11.36 3.46
N ILE A 51 -9.98 -10.29 3.58
CA ILE A 51 -8.51 -10.32 3.62
C ILE A 51 -8.06 -10.03 5.04
N LEU A 52 -7.39 -10.99 5.66
CA LEU A 52 -6.71 -10.81 6.95
C LEU A 52 -5.23 -10.54 6.69
N GLN A 53 -4.69 -9.48 7.31
CA GLN A 53 -3.27 -9.14 7.19
C GLN A 53 -2.61 -8.97 8.55
N GLN A 54 -1.43 -9.59 8.73
CA GLN A 54 -0.48 -9.23 9.78
C GLN A 54 0.40 -8.09 9.27
N MET A 55 0.40 -6.97 9.98
CA MET A 55 1.21 -5.81 9.64
C MET A 55 2.68 -6.04 9.99
N ASN A 56 3.57 -5.77 9.06
CA ASN A 56 5.01 -5.93 9.27
C ASN A 56 5.59 -4.77 10.10
N ARG A 57 5.78 -4.98 11.40
CA ARG A 57 6.33 -4.01 12.34
C ARG A 57 7.81 -3.67 12.10
N SER A 58 8.55 -4.46 11.34
CA SER A 58 9.92 -4.11 10.97
C SER A 58 9.96 -2.99 9.94
N VAL A 59 8.94 -2.91 9.09
CA VAL A 59 8.74 -1.86 8.08
C VAL A 59 7.91 -0.71 8.68
N PHE A 60 6.73 -1.03 9.20
CA PHE A 60 5.80 -0.06 9.78
C PHE A 60 5.99 0.02 11.30
N LYS A 61 6.88 0.90 11.75
CA LYS A 61 7.25 1.05 13.17
C LYS A 61 6.09 1.50 14.06
N LYS A 62 5.07 2.13 13.47
CA LYS A 62 3.94 2.76 14.13
C LYS A 62 2.61 2.28 13.50
N PRO A 63 2.25 1.02 13.70
CA PRO A 63 1.08 0.42 13.05
C PRO A 63 -0.24 1.11 13.40
N VAL A 64 -0.34 1.70 14.59
CA VAL A 64 -1.53 2.46 15.02
C VAL A 64 -1.72 3.69 14.13
N GLU A 65 -0.67 4.51 13.96
CA GLU A 65 -0.71 5.71 13.10
C GLU A 65 -1.01 5.35 11.64
N VAL A 66 -0.47 4.22 11.15
CA VAL A 66 -0.78 3.72 9.80
C VAL A 66 -2.27 3.41 9.66
N MET A 67 -2.87 2.73 10.64
CA MET A 67 -4.29 2.39 10.60
C MET A 67 -5.20 3.61 10.78
N GLU A 68 -4.82 4.58 11.61
CA GLU A 68 -5.53 5.86 11.73
C GLU A 68 -5.53 6.61 10.39
N ASN A 69 -4.38 6.65 9.69
CA ASN A 69 -4.28 7.26 8.36
C ASN A 69 -5.15 6.52 7.33
N ILE A 70 -5.11 5.17 7.30
CA ILE A 70 -5.95 4.37 6.39
C ILE A 70 -7.43 4.65 6.63
N MET A 71 -7.86 4.70 7.88
CA MET A 71 -9.26 5.02 8.22
C MET A 71 -9.65 6.43 7.77
N GLY A 72 -8.77 7.40 7.94
CA GLY A 72 -9.00 8.76 7.47
C GLY A 72 -9.11 8.83 5.95
N VAL A 73 -8.15 8.24 5.23
CA VAL A 73 -8.12 8.16 3.77
C VAL A 73 -9.37 7.47 3.22
N THR A 74 -9.68 6.26 3.71
CA THR A 74 -10.84 5.49 3.23
C THR A 74 -12.17 6.17 3.53
N SER A 75 -12.31 6.80 4.71
CA SER A 75 -13.51 7.57 5.05
C SER A 75 -13.70 8.78 4.13
N HIS A 76 -12.62 9.49 3.80
CA HIS A 76 -12.65 10.61 2.87
C HIS A 76 -13.01 10.14 1.45
N LEU A 77 -12.37 9.08 0.98
CA LEU A 77 -12.66 8.47 -0.34
C LEU A 77 -14.12 8.03 -0.43
N ARG A 78 -14.65 7.31 0.59
CA ARG A 78 -16.06 6.87 0.61
C ARG A 78 -17.01 8.05 0.40
N ARG A 79 -16.80 9.16 1.11
CA ARG A 79 -17.61 10.36 0.95
C ARG A 79 -17.55 10.90 -0.48
N LYS A 80 -16.34 11.07 -1.04
CA LYS A 80 -16.15 11.57 -2.41
C LYS A 80 -16.73 10.65 -3.47
N ILE A 81 -16.59 9.33 -3.31
CA ILE A 81 -17.12 8.32 -4.22
C ILE A 81 -18.67 8.42 -4.24
N VAL A 82 -19.32 8.49 -3.07
CA VAL A 82 -20.75 8.65 -2.98
C VAL A 82 -21.24 9.98 -3.59
N GLU A 83 -20.54 11.08 -3.34
CA GLU A 83 -20.82 12.39 -3.93
C GLU A 83 -20.76 12.34 -5.46
N ASN A 84 -19.89 11.50 -6.04
CA ASN A 84 -19.73 11.28 -7.48
C ASN A 84 -20.66 10.19 -8.04
N GLY A 85 -21.51 9.56 -7.23
CA GLY A 85 -22.46 8.52 -7.65
C GLY A 85 -21.84 7.13 -7.83
N GLY A 86 -20.62 6.91 -7.27
CA GLY A 86 -19.92 5.62 -7.29
C GLY A 86 -20.32 4.69 -6.15
N ASP A 87 -19.72 3.50 -6.14
CA ASP A 87 -19.95 2.44 -5.14
C ASP A 87 -18.78 2.34 -4.14
N PRO A 88 -18.91 2.90 -2.92
CA PRO A 88 -17.84 2.88 -1.94
C PRO A 88 -17.52 1.47 -1.38
N GLU A 89 -18.37 0.48 -1.62
CA GLU A 89 -18.08 -0.91 -1.24
C GLU A 89 -17.08 -1.58 -2.19
N ARG A 90 -16.92 -1.03 -3.40
CA ARG A 90 -16.00 -1.55 -4.42
C ARG A 90 -14.86 -0.59 -4.78
N GLU A 91 -15.08 0.71 -4.64
CA GLU A 91 -14.12 1.72 -5.15
C GLU A 91 -13.11 2.22 -4.10
N THR A 92 -13.24 1.75 -2.83
CA THR A 92 -12.22 1.95 -1.80
C THR A 92 -12.17 0.77 -0.84
N LEU A 93 -11.07 0.65 -0.07
CA LEU A 93 -10.93 -0.39 0.94
C LEU A 93 -11.92 -0.17 2.08
N ASN A 94 -12.50 -1.26 2.56
CA ASN A 94 -13.41 -1.32 3.69
C ASN A 94 -12.79 -2.14 4.82
N VAL A 95 -12.49 -1.48 5.94
CA VAL A 95 -11.89 -2.11 7.13
C VAL A 95 -12.97 -2.70 8.02
N LEU A 96 -12.83 -3.98 8.39
CA LEU A 96 -13.63 -4.59 9.46
C LEU A 96 -13.05 -4.16 10.81
N LEU A 97 -13.87 -3.56 11.67
CA LEU A 97 -13.44 -3.17 13.00
C LEU A 97 -13.32 -4.37 13.93
N ALA A 98 -12.34 -4.34 14.82
CA ALA A 98 -12.25 -5.29 15.93
C ALA A 98 -13.38 -5.06 16.95
N LYS A 99 -13.63 -6.03 17.83
CA LYS A 99 -14.68 -5.99 18.85
C LYS A 99 -14.59 -4.80 19.81
N ASP A 100 -13.39 -4.23 19.99
CA ASP A 100 -13.15 -3.03 20.79
C ASP A 100 -13.35 -1.72 19.98
N GLY A 101 -13.81 -1.81 18.74
CA GLY A 101 -14.05 -0.69 17.84
C GLY A 101 -12.82 -0.16 17.12
N LYS A 102 -11.63 -0.74 17.32
CA LYS A 102 -10.42 -0.33 16.61
C LYS A 102 -10.32 -0.94 15.21
N PRO A 103 -9.63 -0.28 14.26
CA PRO A 103 -9.42 -0.81 12.92
C PRO A 103 -8.32 -1.89 12.85
N TYR A 104 -7.87 -2.38 13.98
CA TYR A 104 -6.86 -3.42 14.12
C TYR A 104 -7.08 -4.23 15.40
N TYR A 105 -6.52 -5.43 15.44
CA TYR A 105 -6.42 -6.26 16.64
C TYR A 105 -4.94 -6.48 16.99
N VAL A 106 -4.61 -6.50 18.29
CA VAL A 106 -3.27 -6.85 18.78
C VAL A 106 -3.36 -8.21 19.47
N ASP A 107 -2.61 -9.18 18.95
CA ASP A 107 -2.59 -10.53 19.51
C ASP A 107 -1.72 -10.66 20.77
N SER A 108 -1.73 -11.84 21.39
CA SER A 108 -0.96 -12.14 22.61
C SER A 108 0.56 -12.04 22.43
N CYS A 109 1.06 -12.05 21.18
CA CYS A 109 2.46 -11.85 20.83
C CYS A 109 2.81 -10.37 20.59
N GLY A 110 1.81 -9.47 20.64
CA GLY A 110 1.96 -8.05 20.36
C GLY A 110 2.00 -7.71 18.87
N GLU A 111 1.60 -8.64 18.00
CA GLU A 111 1.52 -8.40 16.56
C GLU A 111 0.20 -7.75 16.19
N TYR A 112 0.22 -6.88 15.16
CA TYR A 112 -0.93 -6.11 14.72
C TYR A 112 -1.58 -6.76 13.50
N TRP A 113 -2.91 -6.88 13.54
CA TRP A 113 -3.73 -7.52 12.53
C TRP A 113 -4.87 -6.63 12.09
N ARG A 114 -5.17 -6.65 10.80
CA ARG A 114 -6.30 -5.93 10.20
C ARG A 114 -7.07 -6.83 9.25
N ILE A 115 -8.34 -6.51 9.03
CA ILE A 115 -9.19 -7.21 8.09
C ILE A 115 -9.81 -6.20 7.12
N TYR A 116 -9.77 -6.53 5.83
CA TYR A 116 -10.47 -5.81 4.78
C TYR A 116 -11.60 -6.68 4.21
N HIS A 117 -12.70 -6.06 3.82
CA HIS A 117 -13.66 -6.71 2.94
C HIS A 117 -13.00 -6.99 1.60
N PHE A 118 -13.31 -8.14 1.03
CA PHE A 118 -12.80 -8.52 -0.28
C PHE A 118 -13.60 -7.78 -1.36
N ILE A 119 -12.94 -7.24 -2.37
CA ILE A 119 -13.57 -6.60 -3.52
C ILE A 119 -13.87 -7.68 -4.55
N GLU A 120 -15.15 -8.05 -4.68
CA GLU A 120 -15.60 -9.11 -5.57
C GLU A 120 -15.61 -8.66 -7.03
N GLY A 121 -15.34 -9.60 -7.96
CA GLY A 121 -15.35 -9.35 -9.41
C GLY A 121 -14.28 -8.36 -9.87
N ALA A 122 -13.14 -8.31 -9.16
CA ALA A 122 -11.99 -7.52 -9.53
C ALA A 122 -10.69 -8.26 -9.17
N SER A 123 -9.65 -8.03 -9.96
CA SER A 123 -8.36 -8.70 -9.87
C SER A 123 -7.21 -7.70 -9.92
N CYS A 124 -6.08 -8.05 -9.26
CA CYS A 124 -4.81 -7.33 -9.39
C CYS A 124 -3.90 -8.07 -10.37
N TYR A 125 -3.10 -7.33 -11.12
CA TYR A 125 -2.16 -7.88 -12.10
C TYR A 125 -0.72 -7.55 -11.71
N GLU A 126 0.16 -8.54 -11.76
CA GLU A 126 1.57 -8.37 -11.39
C GLU A 126 2.40 -7.72 -12.51
N GLN A 127 1.93 -7.80 -13.75
CA GLN A 127 2.62 -7.26 -14.92
C GLN A 127 1.64 -6.53 -15.84
N VAL A 128 2.14 -5.53 -16.54
CA VAL A 128 1.42 -4.86 -17.62
C VAL A 128 1.44 -5.79 -18.84
N GLU A 129 0.28 -6.28 -19.24
CA GLU A 129 0.11 -7.16 -20.41
C GLU A 129 -0.29 -6.38 -21.67
N SER A 130 -0.84 -5.17 -21.49
CA SER A 130 -1.31 -4.32 -22.57
C SER A 130 -1.12 -2.83 -22.26
N GLU A 131 -1.16 -1.99 -23.32
CA GLU A 131 -1.18 -0.53 -23.16
C GLU A 131 -2.39 -0.06 -22.34
N GLU A 132 -3.52 -0.77 -22.47
CA GLU A 132 -4.74 -0.46 -21.73
C GLU A 132 -4.55 -0.70 -20.22
N ASP A 133 -3.88 -1.76 -19.79
CA ASP A 133 -3.61 -2.01 -18.36
C ASP A 133 -2.77 -0.87 -17.75
N PHE A 134 -1.79 -0.37 -18.52
CA PHE A 134 -0.98 0.75 -18.08
C PHE A 134 -1.77 2.07 -18.06
N TYR A 135 -2.63 2.28 -19.05
CA TYR A 135 -3.55 3.43 -19.08
C TYR A 135 -4.50 3.41 -17.88
N GLN A 136 -5.11 2.27 -17.58
CA GLN A 136 -6.01 2.10 -16.42
C GLN A 136 -5.27 2.32 -15.09
N SER A 137 -4.01 1.90 -15.00
CA SER A 137 -3.15 2.18 -13.86
C SER A 137 -2.95 3.69 -13.67
N ALA A 138 -2.55 4.39 -14.72
CA ALA A 138 -2.32 5.83 -14.67
C ALA A 138 -3.61 6.61 -14.32
N LEU A 139 -4.73 6.21 -14.90
CA LEU A 139 -6.05 6.81 -14.64
C LEU A 139 -6.47 6.61 -13.19
N SER A 140 -6.30 5.41 -12.65
CA SER A 140 -6.69 5.08 -11.27
C SER A 140 -5.88 5.87 -10.24
N PHE A 141 -4.56 5.94 -10.38
CA PHE A 141 -3.72 6.74 -9.46
C PHE A 141 -3.96 8.25 -9.64
N GLY A 142 -4.16 8.72 -10.86
CA GLY A 142 -4.53 10.12 -11.11
C GLY A 142 -5.85 10.50 -10.44
N ASN A 143 -6.88 9.66 -10.58
CA ASN A 143 -8.17 9.85 -9.92
C ASN A 143 -8.06 9.78 -8.40
N PHE A 144 -7.28 8.85 -7.88
CA PHE A 144 -7.00 8.73 -6.43
C PHE A 144 -6.40 10.03 -5.86
N GLN A 145 -5.39 10.61 -6.54
CA GLN A 145 -4.81 11.89 -6.13
C GLN A 145 -5.81 13.04 -6.23
N CYS A 146 -6.67 13.05 -7.26
CA CYS A 146 -7.74 14.04 -7.39
C CYS A 146 -8.75 13.97 -6.23
N LEU A 147 -9.21 12.78 -5.88
CA LEU A 147 -10.14 12.56 -4.78
C LEU A 147 -9.54 12.97 -3.42
N LEU A 148 -8.24 12.84 -3.24
CA LEU A 148 -7.52 13.20 -2.01
C LEU A 148 -6.92 14.62 -2.04
N SER A 149 -7.22 15.44 -3.05
CA SER A 149 -6.61 16.76 -3.20
C SER A 149 -6.88 17.74 -2.06
N ASP A 150 -8.00 17.55 -1.36
CA ASP A 150 -8.44 18.32 -0.18
C ASP A 150 -8.38 17.51 1.13
N TYR A 151 -7.73 16.33 1.15
CA TYR A 151 -7.55 15.53 2.35
C TYR A 151 -6.36 16.03 3.18
N PRO A 152 -6.55 16.36 4.48
CA PRO A 152 -5.50 16.85 5.36
C PRO A 152 -4.67 15.68 5.93
N ALA A 153 -3.82 15.07 5.10
CA ALA A 153 -2.98 13.94 5.53
C ALA A 153 -1.73 14.41 6.29
N GLU A 154 -1.23 13.54 7.18
CA GLU A 154 0.02 13.72 7.89
C GLU A 154 1.17 12.98 7.18
N THR A 155 2.40 13.50 7.31
CA THR A 155 3.58 12.94 6.64
C THR A 155 4.33 11.99 7.58
N ILE A 156 4.75 10.82 7.08
CA ILE A 156 5.76 9.99 7.72
C ILE A 156 7.14 10.63 7.48
N PRO A 157 7.84 11.10 8.50
CA PRO A 157 9.12 11.77 8.32
C PRO A 157 10.17 10.90 7.61
N GLY A 158 10.86 11.47 6.62
CA GLY A 158 11.94 10.81 5.89
C GLY A 158 11.50 9.79 4.85
N PHE A 159 10.20 9.64 4.60
CA PHE A 159 9.71 8.80 3.50
C PHE A 159 10.03 9.48 2.16
N HIS A 160 10.57 8.71 1.20
CA HIS A 160 11.05 9.24 -0.10
C HIS A 160 12.07 10.40 -0.03
N ASP A 161 12.78 10.57 1.08
CA ASP A 161 13.92 11.50 1.17
C ASP A 161 15.12 10.93 0.39
N THR A 162 15.22 11.31 -0.88
CA THR A 162 16.27 10.82 -1.79
C THR A 162 17.65 11.30 -1.36
N LYS A 163 17.78 12.50 -0.78
CA LYS A 163 19.06 12.98 -0.21
C LYS A 163 19.54 12.08 0.93
N GLN A 164 18.62 11.78 1.87
CA GLN A 164 18.95 10.89 3.00
C GLN A 164 19.27 9.47 2.53
N ARG A 165 18.53 8.95 1.54
CA ARG A 165 18.81 7.65 0.94
C ARG A 165 20.18 7.63 0.27
N PHE A 166 20.55 8.71 -0.42
CA PHE A 166 21.88 8.83 -1.05
C PHE A 166 23.00 8.88 0.02
N ALA A 167 22.81 9.62 1.09
CA ALA A 167 23.75 9.64 2.22
C ALA A 167 23.89 8.26 2.88
N ASN A 168 22.79 7.52 3.02
CA ASN A 168 22.80 6.14 3.52
C ASN A 168 23.57 5.20 2.57
N PHE A 169 23.38 5.35 1.25
CA PHE A 169 24.10 4.60 0.24
C PHE A 169 25.60 4.82 0.35
N LYS A 170 26.08 6.07 0.42
CA LYS A 170 27.52 6.39 0.58
C LYS A 170 28.10 5.69 1.82
N ARG A 171 27.41 5.79 2.97
CA ARG A 171 27.84 5.11 4.21
C ARG A 171 27.89 3.59 4.05
N ALA A 172 26.94 2.99 3.34
CA ALA A 172 26.93 1.55 3.10
C ALA A 172 28.07 1.10 2.21
N VAL A 173 28.42 1.89 1.18
CA VAL A 173 29.57 1.66 0.30
C VAL A 173 30.87 1.75 1.09
N GLU A 174 31.05 2.81 1.89
CA GLU A 174 32.25 3.01 2.73
C GLU A 174 32.44 1.88 3.76
N ALA A 175 31.33 1.42 4.38
CA ALA A 175 31.38 0.34 5.36
C ALA A 175 31.66 -1.02 4.78
N ASP A 176 31.23 -1.27 3.55
CA ASP A 176 31.35 -2.54 2.79
C ASP A 176 31.29 -3.82 3.66
N VAL A 177 30.32 -3.89 4.57
CA VAL A 177 30.24 -4.92 5.62
C VAL A 177 30.34 -6.34 5.07
N MET A 178 29.89 -6.58 3.84
CA MET A 178 29.90 -7.89 3.20
C MET A 178 31.04 -8.06 2.18
N GLY A 179 31.90 -7.06 2.00
CA GLY A 179 33.00 -7.09 1.05
C GLY A 179 32.56 -7.19 -0.42
N ARG A 180 31.40 -6.64 -0.77
CA ARG A 180 30.79 -6.76 -2.12
C ARG A 180 30.97 -5.52 -2.99
N ALA A 181 31.42 -4.39 -2.45
CA ALA A 181 31.50 -3.13 -3.17
C ALA A 181 32.30 -3.24 -4.46
N LYS A 182 33.43 -3.96 -4.44
CA LYS A 182 34.27 -4.17 -5.61
C LYS A 182 33.56 -4.92 -6.76
N ALA A 183 32.63 -5.83 -6.44
CA ALA A 183 31.89 -6.60 -7.44
C ALA A 183 30.84 -5.77 -8.20
N VAL A 184 30.44 -4.61 -7.64
CA VAL A 184 29.44 -3.70 -8.20
C VAL A 184 29.99 -2.26 -8.33
N GLU A 185 31.29 -2.13 -8.57
CA GLU A 185 31.98 -0.84 -8.62
C GLU A 185 31.39 0.11 -9.67
N ARG A 186 31.04 -0.42 -10.85
CA ARG A 186 30.44 0.36 -11.94
C ARG A 186 29.07 0.93 -11.56
N GLU A 187 28.25 0.14 -10.89
CA GLU A 187 26.94 0.55 -10.39
C GLU A 187 27.09 1.61 -9.29
N ILE A 188 28.08 1.46 -8.41
CA ILE A 188 28.41 2.45 -7.38
C ILE A 188 28.83 3.77 -8.04
N GLU A 189 29.76 3.75 -9.00
CA GLU A 189 30.19 4.94 -9.74
C GLU A 189 29.03 5.61 -10.47
N PHE A 190 28.15 4.81 -11.13
CA PHE A 190 26.97 5.31 -11.79
C PHE A 190 26.02 6.05 -10.83
N VAL A 191 25.80 5.52 -9.63
CA VAL A 191 24.96 6.17 -8.62
C VAL A 191 25.64 7.42 -8.07
N LEU A 192 26.94 7.35 -7.71
CA LEU A 192 27.69 8.49 -7.16
C LEU A 192 27.73 9.68 -8.11
N ALA A 193 27.85 9.46 -9.42
CA ALA A 193 27.81 10.50 -10.43
C ALA A 193 26.48 11.26 -10.50
N ARG A 194 25.40 10.75 -9.86
CA ARG A 194 24.03 11.33 -9.85
C ARG A 194 23.62 11.96 -8.52
N GLU A 195 24.57 12.26 -7.66
CA GLU A 195 24.27 12.89 -6.35
C GLU A 195 23.48 14.20 -6.49
N GLN A 196 23.78 15.00 -7.50
CA GLN A 196 23.05 16.25 -7.75
C GLN A 196 21.62 15.99 -8.22
N ASP A 197 21.38 14.97 -9.04
CA ASP A 197 20.04 14.59 -9.51
C ASP A 197 19.16 14.14 -8.34
N ALA A 198 19.74 13.39 -7.39
CA ALA A 198 19.05 12.94 -6.18
C ALA A 198 18.57 14.10 -5.29
N ALA A 199 19.15 15.29 -5.41
CA ALA A 199 18.80 16.46 -4.61
C ALA A 199 17.73 17.35 -5.26
N VAL A 200 17.47 17.22 -6.57
CA VAL A 200 16.65 18.17 -7.35
C VAL A 200 15.26 18.35 -6.75
N LEU A 201 14.49 17.28 -6.59
CA LEU A 201 13.11 17.37 -6.10
C LEU A 201 13.04 17.93 -4.67
N GLY A 202 13.94 17.49 -3.80
CA GLY A 202 14.02 17.99 -2.43
C GLY A 202 14.39 19.48 -2.37
N ASN A 203 15.23 19.97 -3.28
CA ASN A 203 15.58 21.39 -3.38
C ASN A 203 14.39 22.22 -3.88
N LEU A 204 13.66 21.76 -4.91
CA LEU A 204 12.48 22.44 -5.44
C LEU A 204 11.35 22.49 -4.40
N LEU A 205 11.16 21.41 -3.61
CA LEU A 205 10.22 21.42 -2.49
C LEU A 205 10.63 22.47 -1.43
N ALA A 206 11.90 22.49 -1.04
CA ALA A 206 12.40 23.45 -0.06
C ALA A 206 12.33 24.91 -0.54
N ALA A 207 12.43 25.12 -1.85
CA ALA A 207 12.26 26.45 -2.48
C ALA A 207 10.78 26.85 -2.63
N GLY A 208 9.82 25.95 -2.35
CA GLY A 208 8.39 26.20 -2.54
C GLY A 208 7.92 26.14 -4.00
N GLU A 209 8.76 25.61 -4.90
CA GLU A 209 8.45 25.49 -6.33
C GLU A 209 7.62 24.25 -6.65
N LEU A 210 7.67 23.22 -5.79
CA LEU A 210 6.83 22.02 -5.89
C LEU A 210 5.89 21.94 -4.68
N PRO A 211 4.57 21.84 -4.90
CA PRO A 211 3.62 21.65 -3.81
C PRO A 211 3.60 20.20 -3.34
N LEU A 212 3.36 20.00 -2.05
CA LEU A 212 2.95 18.69 -1.54
C LEU A 212 1.53 18.36 -2.00
N ARG A 213 1.31 17.09 -2.30
CA ARG A 213 0.00 16.47 -2.58
C ARG A 213 -0.12 15.20 -1.76
N VAL A 214 -1.33 14.70 -1.55
CA VAL A 214 -1.48 13.34 -1.02
C VAL A 214 -1.13 12.37 -2.15
N THR A 215 -0.11 11.55 -1.91
CA THR A 215 0.45 10.59 -2.88
C THR A 215 0.32 9.18 -2.34
N HIS A 216 0.30 8.20 -3.24
CA HIS A 216 0.26 6.78 -2.86
C HIS A 216 1.64 6.26 -2.43
N ASN A 217 2.69 6.70 -3.13
CA ASN A 217 4.10 6.36 -2.89
C ASN A 217 4.51 4.91 -3.17
N ASP A 218 3.61 4.11 -3.75
CA ASP A 218 3.88 2.75 -4.25
C ASP A 218 2.94 2.43 -5.42
N THR A 219 3.09 3.19 -6.53
CA THR A 219 2.17 3.21 -7.67
C THR A 219 2.44 2.09 -8.66
N LYS A 220 2.33 0.86 -8.17
CA LYS A 220 2.46 -0.37 -8.98
C LYS A 220 1.09 -0.82 -9.50
N LEU A 221 1.06 -1.49 -10.66
CA LEU A 221 -0.16 -2.05 -11.23
C LEU A 221 -0.87 -3.01 -10.26
N ASN A 222 -0.13 -3.82 -9.52
CA ASN A 222 -0.70 -4.75 -8.54
C ASN A 222 -1.29 -4.07 -7.29
N ASN A 223 -1.21 -2.75 -7.18
CA ASN A 223 -1.91 -1.95 -6.17
C ASN A 223 -3.22 -1.34 -6.71
N ILE A 224 -3.70 -1.85 -7.85
CA ILE A 224 -4.99 -1.47 -8.44
C ILE A 224 -5.83 -2.71 -8.65
N MET A 225 -7.07 -2.67 -8.19
CA MET A 225 -8.10 -3.64 -8.54
C MET A 225 -8.73 -3.24 -9.86
N ILE A 226 -8.63 -4.12 -10.85
CA ILE A 226 -9.25 -3.97 -12.17
C ILE A 226 -10.51 -4.82 -12.20
N ASP A 227 -11.64 -4.23 -12.57
CA ASP A 227 -12.92 -4.94 -12.71
C ASP A 227 -12.82 -6.00 -13.80
N ASP A 228 -13.20 -7.23 -13.46
CA ASP A 228 -13.03 -8.40 -14.34
C ASP A 228 -13.90 -8.32 -15.60
N ALA A 229 -15.05 -7.60 -15.53
CA ALA A 229 -16.00 -7.49 -16.64
C ALA A 229 -15.70 -6.30 -17.55
N THR A 230 -15.38 -5.13 -16.97
CA THR A 230 -15.19 -3.87 -17.73
C THR A 230 -13.73 -3.60 -18.07
N ARG A 231 -12.79 -4.25 -17.39
CA ARG A 231 -11.34 -4.01 -17.48
C ARG A 231 -10.93 -2.61 -17.03
N GLN A 232 -11.77 -1.90 -16.31
CA GLN A 232 -11.45 -0.59 -15.74
C GLN A 232 -10.87 -0.72 -14.34
N GLY A 233 -9.94 0.15 -14.00
CA GLY A 233 -9.44 0.28 -12.64
C GLY A 233 -10.53 0.86 -11.72
N ILE A 234 -10.83 0.17 -10.62
CA ILE A 234 -11.94 0.54 -9.72
C ILE A 234 -11.49 0.89 -8.32
N CYS A 235 -10.42 0.31 -7.79
CA CYS A 235 -9.97 0.57 -6.43
C CYS A 235 -8.46 0.58 -6.33
N VAL A 236 -7.91 1.58 -5.68
CA VAL A 236 -6.50 1.62 -5.28
C VAL A 236 -6.37 0.98 -3.91
N ILE A 237 -5.44 0.03 -3.78
CA ILE A 237 -5.19 -0.74 -2.55
C ILE A 237 -3.77 -0.51 -2.04
N ASP A 238 -3.41 -1.15 -0.92
CA ASP A 238 -2.10 -1.01 -0.23
C ASP A 238 -1.82 0.43 0.20
N LEU A 239 -2.73 0.97 1.02
CA LEU A 239 -2.72 2.38 1.45
C LEU A 239 -1.71 2.68 2.58
N ASP A 240 -0.81 1.77 2.91
CA ASP A 240 0.15 1.88 4.02
C ASP A 240 1.12 3.04 3.86
N THR A 241 1.34 3.49 2.63
CA THR A 241 2.30 4.53 2.25
C THR A 241 1.65 5.85 1.81
N VAL A 242 0.32 5.94 1.92
CA VAL A 242 -0.42 7.16 1.53
C VAL A 242 -0.12 8.28 2.51
N MET A 243 0.49 9.36 2.02
CA MET A 243 0.87 10.53 2.80
C MET A 243 1.15 11.74 1.90
N PRO A 244 1.27 12.96 2.45
CA PRO A 244 1.77 14.10 1.69
C PRO A 244 3.15 13.82 1.09
N GLY A 245 3.28 14.00 -0.21
CA GLY A 245 4.48 13.75 -0.97
C GLY A 245 4.51 14.59 -2.25
N LEU A 246 5.46 14.28 -3.11
CA LEU A 246 5.57 14.90 -4.43
C LEU A 246 4.87 14.00 -5.47
N SER A 247 3.87 14.51 -6.17
CA SER A 247 3.13 13.75 -7.18
C SER A 247 4.03 13.20 -8.30
N VAL A 248 5.16 13.86 -8.56
CA VAL A 248 6.17 13.37 -9.51
C VAL A 248 6.84 12.07 -9.06
N ASN A 249 6.84 11.74 -7.76
CA ASN A 249 7.33 10.45 -7.27
C ASN A 249 6.37 9.33 -7.68
N ASP A 250 5.06 9.53 -7.53
CA ASP A 250 4.06 8.56 -7.99
C ASP A 250 4.14 8.35 -9.50
N PHE A 251 4.25 9.45 -10.27
CA PHE A 251 4.43 9.38 -11.72
C PHE A 251 5.69 8.58 -12.09
N GLY A 252 6.83 8.91 -11.48
CA GLY A 252 8.10 8.23 -11.75
C GLY A 252 8.07 6.74 -11.36
N ASP A 253 7.41 6.39 -10.27
CA ASP A 253 7.27 5.01 -9.80
C ASP A 253 6.36 4.19 -10.73
N SER A 254 5.24 4.77 -11.20
CA SER A 254 4.37 4.16 -12.20
C SER A 254 5.11 3.85 -13.50
N ILE A 255 5.91 4.81 -14.02
CA ILE A 255 6.72 4.61 -15.22
C ILE A 255 7.79 3.53 -14.99
N ARG A 256 8.48 3.58 -13.86
CA ARG A 256 9.49 2.59 -13.49
C ARG A 256 8.92 1.17 -13.48
N PHE A 257 7.74 1.00 -12.88
CA PHE A 257 7.08 -0.30 -12.81
C PHE A 257 6.55 -0.74 -14.18
N GLY A 258 5.80 0.12 -14.88
CA GLY A 258 5.16 -0.23 -16.13
C GLY A 258 6.12 -0.41 -17.31
N ALA A 259 7.29 0.26 -17.30
CA ALA A 259 8.31 0.14 -18.34
C ALA A 259 9.39 -0.90 -18.01
N SER A 260 9.38 -1.51 -16.83
CA SER A 260 10.34 -2.54 -16.45
C SER A 260 10.03 -3.86 -17.16
N THR A 261 11.06 -4.47 -17.72
CA THR A 261 11.02 -5.83 -18.30
C THR A 261 11.67 -6.87 -17.37
N ALA A 262 12.04 -6.45 -16.17
CA ALA A 262 12.72 -7.30 -15.19
C ALA A 262 11.75 -7.97 -14.23
#